data_8c82fa58e7db01c4a905c43c7f2df624
#
_entry.id   8c82fa58e7db01c4a905c43c7f2df624
#
_cell.length_a   1.000
_cell.length_b   1.000
_cell.length_c   1.000
_cell.angle_alpha   90.00
_cell.angle_beta   90.00
_cell.angle_gamma   90.00
#
_symmetry.space_group_name_H-M   'P 1'
#
loop_
_entity.id
_entity.type
_entity.pdbx_description
1 polymer ?
#
loop_
_entity_poly.entity_id
_entity_poly.type
_entity_poly.pdbx_seq_one_letter_code
_entity_poly.pdbx_strand_id
1 'polypeptide(L)'
;MSRARSHRRAGLFLAAVFPRGVTTRVTGRRELSARPAPQEPGMEYQDAVRTLNSLQTNASYLAEVKRRRGDLQTQLETMKLYLARSGLQVEDLDQLNIIHVTGTKGKGSTCAFTERILRNYGLKTGFFRSPGSSPHLVQVRERIRINGQPISPEHFTKHFWRLYHRLEETKDSSSCVSMPAYFRFLTLMAFHVFLQEKVDLAVVEVGIGGAYDCTNIIRKPVVCGVSSLGIDHTSLLGDTMEKIAWQKGGIFKHGVPAFTVPQPDGPLAVLRERAEQISCPLYLCPPLEALEEGEPPLTLGLEGEHQRANAALALQLARCWLQRKDHQGIGELKASRPSLLCQLPLAPVFQPTSHMRHGLRDTEWPGRTQTLRRGPLTWYLDGAHTSSSVQACVRWFRQALHRRPKSGPEVPEVRVLLFNSTGDRDPAPLLKLLRPCQFDYAVFCPNLTEVSSTDNADQQNFMVTLDQVLLRCLEHQQHWSRLDEEAASPDLWSTPGPEAGGPASLLLAPRLPHAHGTSSLVFSCISHALQWISQGRDPDLQTPSSPRDLLAHPVASSGASVLREAAAVHVLVTGSLHLVGGVLKLLDPSLSQ
;
A
#
# COMPACT_ATOMS: atom_id res chain seq x y z
N MET A 1 51.08 -32.57 10.31
CA MET A 1 51.53 -31.41 9.57
C MET A 1 50.32 -30.66 9.05
N SER A 2 49.96 -29.62 9.75
CA SER A 2 48.76 -28.80 9.57
C SER A 2 49.12 -27.56 8.73
N ARG A 3 48.41 -27.34 7.62
CA ARG A 3 48.51 -26.06 6.87
C ARG A 3 47.25 -25.26 7.14
N ALA A 4 47.41 -24.22 7.95
CA ALA A 4 46.39 -23.19 8.19
C ALA A 4 46.27 -22.30 6.93
N ARG A 5 45.07 -22.15 6.40
CA ARG A 5 44.71 -21.11 5.41
C ARG A 5 44.28 -19.85 6.15
N SER A 6 45.04 -18.77 5.96
CA SER A 6 44.71 -17.46 6.45
C SER A 6 43.58 -16.85 5.61
N HIS A 7 42.42 -16.60 6.23
CA HIS A 7 41.39 -15.74 5.65
C HIS A 7 41.78 -14.28 5.87
N ARG A 8 42.07 -13.56 4.81
CA ARG A 8 42.15 -12.09 4.83
C ARG A 8 40.72 -11.55 4.96
N ARG A 9 40.41 -11.00 6.10
CA ARG A 9 39.22 -10.15 6.28
C ARG A 9 39.48 -8.81 5.62
N ALA A 10 38.69 -8.48 4.60
CA ALA A 10 38.60 -7.12 4.09
C ALA A 10 37.83 -6.30 5.13
N GLY A 11 38.53 -5.37 5.79
CA GLY A 11 37.93 -4.43 6.71
C GLY A 11 37.17 -3.36 5.92
N LEU A 12 35.86 -3.31 6.08
CA LEU A 12 35.03 -2.19 5.66
C LEU A 12 35.23 -1.03 6.67
N PHE A 13 35.94 0.01 6.23
CA PHE A 13 36.00 1.26 6.96
C PHE A 13 34.72 2.08 6.66
N LEU A 14 33.81 2.15 7.62
CA LEU A 14 32.74 3.14 7.65
C LEU A 14 33.35 4.48 8.10
N ALA A 15 33.51 5.42 7.18
CA ALA A 15 33.80 6.80 7.53
C ALA A 15 32.49 7.51 7.85
N ALA A 16 32.06 7.45 9.11
CA ALA A 16 31.02 8.34 9.64
C ALA A 16 31.68 9.66 10.00
N VAL A 17 31.40 10.70 9.23
CA VAL A 17 31.81 12.07 9.56
C VAL A 17 30.76 12.67 10.50
N PHE A 18 31.12 12.77 11.79
CA PHE A 18 30.36 13.57 12.77
C PHE A 18 30.96 14.97 12.85
N PRO A 19 30.17 16.04 12.81
CA PRO A 19 30.67 17.37 13.13
C PRO A 19 30.91 17.49 14.63
N ARG A 20 32.12 17.94 14.99
CA ARG A 20 32.51 18.23 16.38
C ARG A 20 31.68 19.37 16.93
N GLY A 21 30.98 19.12 18.03
CA GLY A 21 30.24 20.13 18.78
C GLY A 21 31.16 21.16 19.43
N VAL A 22 30.81 22.41 19.24
CA VAL A 22 31.38 23.56 19.94
C VAL A 22 30.64 23.73 21.27
N THR A 23 31.34 23.49 22.36
CA THR A 23 30.84 23.80 23.71
C THR A 23 30.98 25.28 24.00
N THR A 24 29.88 26.02 24.01
CA THR A 24 29.83 27.37 24.59
C THR A 24 29.16 27.30 25.97
N ARG A 25 29.94 27.71 26.97
CA ARG A 25 29.45 28.00 28.33
C ARG A 25 28.52 29.21 28.28
N VAL A 26 27.29 29.06 28.76
CA VAL A 26 26.41 30.20 29.04
C VAL A 26 26.21 30.29 30.54
N THR A 27 26.68 31.39 31.08
CA THR A 27 26.41 31.85 32.44
C THR A 27 25.01 32.44 32.52
N GLY A 28 24.31 32.14 33.61
CA GLY A 28 22.91 32.47 33.79
C GLY A 28 22.57 33.94 33.90
N ARG A 29 21.31 34.27 33.58
CA ARG A 29 20.52 35.33 34.25
C ARG A 29 19.01 35.17 34.00
N ARG A 30 18.32 35.10 35.13
CA ARG A 30 16.95 35.55 35.47
C ARG A 30 15.80 35.44 34.47
N GLU A 31 14.81 34.73 34.95
CA GLU A 31 13.42 34.64 34.54
C GLU A 31 12.76 36.00 34.28
N LEU A 32 12.13 36.09 33.12
CA LEU A 32 10.97 36.93 32.89
C LEU A 32 9.91 36.00 32.25
N SER A 33 8.80 35.88 32.98
CA SER A 33 7.59 35.18 32.52
C SER A 33 7.17 35.67 31.14
N ALA A 34 7.58 34.94 30.11
CA ALA A 34 7.04 35.11 28.75
C ALA A 34 5.79 34.27 28.64
N ARG A 35 4.67 34.90 28.27
CA ARG A 35 3.47 34.19 27.79
C ARG A 35 3.91 33.18 26.73
N PRO A 36 3.40 31.95 26.77
CA PRO A 36 3.72 30.98 25.70
C PRO A 36 3.32 31.61 24.37
N ALA A 37 4.25 31.59 23.41
CA ALA A 37 3.97 31.96 22.04
C ALA A 37 2.81 31.08 21.51
N PRO A 38 1.97 31.58 20.59
CA PRO A 38 0.93 30.76 19.98
C PRO A 38 1.61 29.53 19.37
N GLN A 39 1.23 28.34 19.81
CA GLN A 39 1.71 27.09 19.23
C GLN A 39 1.30 27.07 17.75
N GLU A 40 2.27 26.80 16.88
CA GLU A 40 1.97 26.62 15.45
C GLU A 40 0.95 25.47 15.27
N PRO A 41 -0.06 25.62 14.43
CA PRO A 41 -1.11 24.60 14.25
C PRO A 41 -0.60 23.19 13.90
N GLY A 42 0.64 23.10 13.38
CA GLY A 42 1.29 21.83 13.06
C GLY A 42 1.76 21.01 14.27
N MET A 43 2.07 21.65 15.40
CA MET A 43 2.55 20.94 16.60
C MET A 43 1.44 20.12 17.26
N GLU A 44 0.22 20.63 17.32
CA GLU A 44 -0.92 19.91 17.91
C GLU A 44 -1.28 18.63 17.14
N TYR A 45 -1.19 18.66 15.81
CA TYR A 45 -1.39 17.47 14.98
C TYR A 45 -0.31 16.41 15.23
N GLN A 46 0.96 16.81 15.26
CA GLN A 46 2.06 15.88 15.51
C GLN A 46 1.99 15.25 16.91
N ASP A 47 1.51 15.98 17.91
CA ASP A 47 1.32 15.43 19.26
C ASP A 47 0.20 14.37 19.30
N ALA A 48 -0.89 14.61 18.58
CA ALA A 48 -1.96 13.62 18.41
C ALA A 48 -1.43 12.35 17.70
N VAL A 49 -0.60 12.51 16.66
CA VAL A 49 0.01 11.39 15.94
C VAL A 49 1.03 10.65 16.82
N ARG A 50 1.88 11.34 17.57
CA ARG A 50 2.82 10.70 18.53
C ARG A 50 2.07 9.89 19.58
N THR A 51 1.01 10.47 20.16
CA THR A 51 0.16 9.78 21.14
C THR A 51 -0.54 8.58 20.52
N LEU A 52 -1.10 8.72 19.32
CA LEU A 52 -1.68 7.60 18.58
C LEU A 52 -0.64 6.48 18.33
N ASN A 53 0.58 6.84 17.96
CA ASN A 53 1.66 5.88 17.73
C ASN A 53 2.07 5.14 19.03
N SER A 54 1.96 5.78 20.21
CA SER A 54 2.19 5.10 21.48
C SER A 54 1.17 3.99 21.78
N LEU A 55 0.00 4.02 21.14
CA LEU A 55 -1.01 2.96 21.18
C LEU A 55 -0.68 1.79 20.23
N GLN A 56 0.42 1.87 19.46
CA GLN A 56 0.88 0.73 18.65
C GLN A 56 1.28 -0.41 19.58
N THR A 57 0.71 -1.58 19.31
CA THR A 57 1.00 -2.78 20.08
C THR A 57 2.34 -3.36 19.66
N ASN A 58 3.21 -3.56 20.64
CA ASN A 58 4.53 -4.18 20.46
C ASN A 58 4.42 -5.60 19.84
N ALA A 59 5.47 -6.04 19.16
CA ALA A 59 5.59 -7.40 18.64
C ALA A 59 5.31 -8.47 19.73
N SER A 60 5.60 -8.18 21.00
CA SER A 60 5.26 -8.99 22.16
C SER A 60 3.75 -9.18 22.34
N TYR A 61 2.95 -8.15 22.11
CA TYR A 61 1.49 -8.27 22.16
C TYR A 61 0.94 -9.12 21.00
N LEU A 62 1.47 -8.95 19.79
CA LEU A 62 1.12 -9.82 18.67
C LEU A 62 1.49 -11.29 18.94
N ALA A 63 2.62 -11.53 19.63
CA ALA A 63 3.02 -12.84 20.08
C ALA A 63 2.08 -13.38 21.18
N GLU A 64 1.60 -12.52 22.09
CA GLU A 64 0.62 -12.83 23.12
C GLU A 64 -0.75 -13.16 22.52
N VAL A 65 -1.24 -12.35 21.56
CA VAL A 65 -2.47 -12.63 20.78
C VAL A 65 -2.35 -13.94 20.02
N LYS A 66 -1.16 -14.26 19.49
CA LYS A 66 -0.88 -15.55 18.84
C LYS A 66 -0.95 -16.73 19.85
N ARG A 67 -0.50 -16.53 21.08
CA ARG A 67 -0.58 -17.55 22.15
C ARG A 67 -2.00 -17.78 22.65
N ARG A 68 -2.80 -16.72 22.76
CA ARG A 68 -4.21 -16.75 23.22
C ARG A 68 -5.19 -17.11 22.08
N ARG A 69 -4.81 -18.00 21.17
CA ARG A 69 -5.63 -18.45 20.02
C ARG A 69 -7.04 -18.95 20.35
N GLY A 70 -7.43 -19.05 21.63
CA GLY A 70 -8.75 -19.51 22.07
C GLY A 70 -9.86 -18.45 22.09
N ASP A 71 -9.54 -17.15 21.89
CA ASP A 71 -10.47 -16.07 22.26
C ASP A 71 -10.66 -14.99 21.19
N LEU A 72 -10.77 -15.43 19.92
CA LEU A 72 -10.99 -14.51 18.81
C LEU A 72 -12.36 -13.78 18.89
N GLN A 73 -13.36 -14.41 19.49
CA GLN A 73 -14.69 -13.82 19.68
C GLN A 73 -14.66 -12.67 20.68
N THR A 74 -13.82 -12.74 21.70
CA THR A 74 -13.59 -11.69 22.69
C THR A 74 -13.07 -10.39 22.05
N GLN A 75 -12.44 -10.46 20.88
CA GLN A 75 -11.95 -9.29 20.17
C GLN A 75 -13.09 -8.38 19.70
N LEU A 76 -14.19 -8.95 19.19
CA LEU A 76 -15.36 -8.18 18.78
C LEU A 76 -16.13 -7.63 19.98
N GLU A 77 -16.28 -8.43 21.03
CA GLU A 77 -16.92 -7.96 22.27
C GLU A 77 -16.11 -6.81 22.91
N THR A 78 -14.80 -6.94 22.94
CA THR A 78 -13.91 -5.84 23.39
C THR A 78 -14.08 -4.59 22.51
N MET A 79 -14.25 -4.75 21.20
CA MET A 79 -14.46 -3.61 20.30
C MET A 79 -15.82 -2.94 20.54
N LYS A 80 -16.88 -3.71 20.82
CA LYS A 80 -18.19 -3.19 21.22
C LYS A 80 -18.12 -2.42 22.54
N LEU A 81 -17.35 -2.94 23.51
CA LEU A 81 -17.12 -2.25 24.77
C LEU A 81 -16.40 -0.90 24.55
N TYR A 82 -15.35 -0.86 23.72
CA TYR A 82 -14.71 0.41 23.37
C TYR A 82 -15.66 1.38 22.66
N LEU A 83 -16.53 0.88 21.77
CA LEU A 83 -17.54 1.71 21.11
C LEU A 83 -18.49 2.33 22.15
N ALA A 84 -19.00 1.53 23.09
CA ALA A 84 -19.88 2.01 24.16
C ALA A 84 -19.16 3.03 25.06
N ARG A 85 -17.93 2.77 25.48
CA ARG A 85 -17.09 3.71 26.24
C ARG A 85 -16.86 5.02 25.48
N SER A 86 -16.76 4.97 24.18
CA SER A 86 -16.62 6.17 23.34
C SER A 86 -17.93 7.00 23.24
N GLY A 87 -19.05 6.44 23.72
CA GLY A 87 -20.36 7.09 23.71
C GLY A 87 -21.25 6.73 22.53
N LEU A 88 -20.90 5.67 21.76
CA LEU A 88 -21.69 5.15 20.64
C LEU A 88 -22.20 3.75 20.95
N GLN A 89 -23.37 3.41 20.39
CA GLN A 89 -23.89 2.05 20.36
C GLN A 89 -23.69 1.45 18.96
N VAL A 90 -23.74 0.12 18.88
CA VAL A 90 -23.59 -0.56 17.57
C VAL A 90 -24.70 -0.16 16.61
N GLU A 91 -25.88 0.17 17.15
CA GLU A 91 -27.06 0.66 16.44
C GLU A 91 -26.82 2.00 15.73
N ASP A 92 -25.99 2.86 16.31
CA ASP A 92 -25.69 4.18 15.73
C ASP A 92 -24.97 4.04 14.38
N LEU A 93 -24.23 2.93 14.19
CA LEU A 93 -23.51 2.67 12.94
C LEU A 93 -24.46 2.35 11.77
N ASP A 94 -25.71 1.95 12.03
CA ASP A 94 -26.69 1.67 10.98
C ASP A 94 -27.03 2.93 10.16
N GLN A 95 -26.90 4.14 10.76
CA GLN A 95 -27.12 5.42 10.08
C GLN A 95 -26.09 5.70 8.99
N LEU A 96 -24.92 5.07 9.06
CA LEU A 96 -23.81 5.28 8.12
C LEU A 96 -24.01 4.57 6.76
N ASN A 97 -25.06 3.78 6.59
CA ASN A 97 -25.40 3.10 5.34
C ASN A 97 -24.17 2.40 4.69
N ILE A 98 -23.47 1.60 5.46
CA ILE A 98 -22.12 1.13 5.19
C ILE A 98 -22.05 0.16 4.00
N ILE A 99 -21.06 0.38 3.15
CA ILE A 99 -20.50 -0.60 2.20
C ILE A 99 -19.27 -1.21 2.84
N HIS A 100 -19.25 -2.53 3.09
CA HIS A 100 -18.20 -3.20 3.82
C HIS A 100 -17.39 -4.10 2.87
N VAL A 101 -16.09 -3.82 2.70
CA VAL A 101 -15.25 -4.46 1.67
C VAL A 101 -14.07 -5.19 2.30
N THR A 102 -13.94 -6.49 1.99
CA THR A 102 -12.80 -7.33 2.34
C THR A 102 -12.10 -7.88 1.09
N GLY A 103 -11.02 -8.60 1.27
CA GLY A 103 -10.22 -9.24 0.23
C GLY A 103 -8.73 -9.27 0.61
N THR A 104 -7.91 -9.93 -0.19
CA THR A 104 -6.45 -9.88 -0.01
C THR A 104 -5.86 -8.73 -0.79
N LYS A 105 -6.16 -8.63 -2.07
CA LYS A 105 -5.69 -7.55 -2.97
C LYS A 105 -6.89 -6.82 -3.57
N GLY A 106 -6.70 -5.54 -3.89
CA GLY A 106 -7.73 -4.74 -4.54
C GLY A 106 -8.76 -4.06 -3.62
N LYS A 107 -8.79 -4.34 -2.30
CA LYS A 107 -9.74 -3.71 -1.36
C LYS A 107 -9.79 -2.19 -1.50
N GLY A 108 -8.64 -1.52 -1.31
CA GLY A 108 -8.54 -0.06 -1.35
C GLY A 108 -8.93 0.53 -2.70
N SER A 109 -8.52 -0.10 -3.81
CA SER A 109 -8.91 0.33 -5.17
C SER A 109 -10.41 0.17 -5.40
N THR A 110 -11.01 -0.96 -4.98
CA THR A 110 -12.47 -1.19 -5.05
C THR A 110 -13.20 -0.13 -4.23
N CYS A 111 -12.75 0.15 -3.00
CA CYS A 111 -13.34 1.18 -2.15
C CYS A 111 -13.23 2.57 -2.78
N ALA A 112 -12.08 2.91 -3.36
CA ALA A 112 -11.87 4.20 -4.01
C ALA A 112 -12.77 4.38 -5.24
N PHE A 113 -12.89 3.37 -6.10
CA PHE A 113 -13.85 3.38 -7.22
C PHE A 113 -15.29 3.53 -6.72
N THR A 114 -15.68 2.74 -5.73
CA THR A 114 -17.05 2.76 -5.17
C THR A 114 -17.38 4.13 -4.57
N GLU A 115 -16.48 4.70 -3.78
CA GLU A 115 -16.64 6.03 -3.19
C GLU A 115 -16.77 7.11 -4.26
N ARG A 116 -15.86 7.11 -5.26
CA ARG A 116 -15.88 8.10 -6.33
C ARG A 116 -17.16 8.03 -7.18
N ILE A 117 -17.62 6.82 -7.49
CA ILE A 117 -18.89 6.62 -8.20
C ILE A 117 -20.03 7.25 -7.40
N LEU A 118 -20.19 6.90 -6.12
CA LEU A 118 -21.30 7.37 -5.30
C LEU A 118 -21.23 8.86 -5.02
N ARG A 119 -20.06 9.42 -4.86
CA ARG A 119 -19.86 10.86 -4.74
C ARG A 119 -20.31 11.62 -6.00
N ASN A 120 -20.16 11.04 -7.19
CA ASN A 120 -20.64 11.64 -8.43
C ASN A 120 -22.19 11.71 -8.50
N TYR A 121 -22.90 10.94 -7.68
CA TYR A 121 -24.36 11.11 -7.49
C TYR A 121 -24.72 12.23 -6.50
N GLY A 122 -23.76 13.02 -6.07
CA GLY A 122 -23.98 14.13 -5.12
C GLY A 122 -24.06 13.70 -3.66
N LEU A 123 -23.72 12.45 -3.33
CA LEU A 123 -23.76 11.93 -1.97
C LEU A 123 -22.53 12.39 -1.17
N LYS A 124 -22.74 12.76 0.09
CA LYS A 124 -21.65 13.02 1.04
C LYS A 124 -21.08 11.69 1.52
N THR A 125 -19.86 11.39 1.13
CA THR A 125 -19.24 10.09 1.37
C THR A 125 -18.24 10.13 2.52
N GLY A 126 -18.26 9.09 3.37
CA GLY A 126 -17.16 8.73 4.27
C GLY A 126 -16.36 7.56 3.70
N PHE A 127 -15.04 7.57 3.84
CA PHE A 127 -14.22 6.44 3.47
C PHE A 127 -13.19 6.15 4.56
N PHE A 128 -13.24 4.93 5.11
CA PHE A 128 -12.28 4.44 6.08
C PHE A 128 -11.35 3.40 5.47
N ARG A 129 -10.05 3.73 5.47
CA ARG A 129 -8.96 2.82 5.09
C ARG A 129 -8.33 2.23 6.34
N SER A 130 -8.61 0.95 6.59
CA SER A 130 -8.11 0.30 7.79
C SER A 130 -6.57 0.19 7.81
N PRO A 131 -5.94 0.48 8.97
CA PRO A 131 -4.48 0.36 9.12
C PRO A 131 -3.93 -1.06 8.92
N GLY A 132 -4.74 -2.10 9.16
CA GLY A 132 -4.33 -3.49 9.00
C GLY A 132 -4.13 -3.93 7.55
N SER A 133 -4.74 -3.22 6.60
CA SER A 133 -4.69 -3.55 5.17
C SER A 133 -3.39 -3.08 4.50
N SER A 134 -2.97 -1.86 4.82
CA SER A 134 -1.73 -1.25 4.30
C SER A 134 -1.40 0.01 5.11
N PRO A 135 -0.12 0.45 5.16
CA PRO A 135 0.22 1.71 5.78
C PRO A 135 -0.46 2.90 5.07
N HIS A 136 -0.55 4.06 5.74
CA HIS A 136 -0.83 5.32 5.05
C HIS A 136 0.34 5.69 4.14
N LEU A 137 0.15 6.60 3.19
CA LEU A 137 1.21 7.03 2.29
C LEU A 137 2.08 8.09 2.94
N VAL A 138 1.49 9.24 3.25
CA VAL A 138 2.19 10.42 3.77
C VAL A 138 1.75 10.71 5.20
N GLN A 139 0.43 10.76 5.47
CA GLN A 139 -0.13 11.14 6.77
C GLN A 139 -1.23 10.18 7.23
N VAL A 140 -1.31 9.94 8.55
CA VAL A 140 -2.29 9.01 9.12
C VAL A 140 -3.74 9.45 8.88
N ARG A 141 -4.00 10.76 8.77
CA ARG A 141 -5.33 11.32 8.49
C ARG A 141 -5.94 10.86 7.15
N GLU A 142 -5.10 10.41 6.20
CA GLU A 142 -5.55 9.80 4.93
C GLU A 142 -6.44 8.58 5.11
N ARG A 143 -6.42 7.97 6.30
CA ARG A 143 -7.24 6.79 6.61
C ARG A 143 -8.71 7.11 6.79
N ILE A 144 -9.03 8.38 7.06
CA ILE A 144 -10.40 8.89 7.25
C ILE A 144 -10.61 10.01 6.24
N ARG A 145 -11.47 9.75 5.27
CA ARG A 145 -11.76 10.69 4.19
C ARG A 145 -13.23 11.08 4.18
N ILE A 146 -13.49 12.34 3.88
CA ILE A 146 -14.81 12.88 3.61
C ILE A 146 -14.82 13.41 2.19
N ASN A 147 -15.78 12.99 1.37
CA ASN A 147 -15.88 13.37 -0.04
C ASN A 147 -14.54 13.15 -0.81
N GLY A 148 -13.90 12.01 -0.55
CA GLY A 148 -12.64 11.61 -1.19
C GLY A 148 -11.38 12.31 -0.67
N GLN A 149 -11.49 13.34 0.17
CA GLN A 149 -10.35 14.08 0.73
C GLN A 149 -10.03 13.60 2.15
N PRO A 150 -8.74 13.49 2.53
CA PRO A 150 -8.37 13.29 3.93
C PRO A 150 -8.99 14.38 4.82
N ILE A 151 -9.40 14.03 6.03
CA ILE A 151 -9.81 15.07 7.00
C ILE A 151 -8.64 16.02 7.29
N SER A 152 -8.93 17.29 7.60
CA SER A 152 -7.87 18.27 7.88
C SER A 152 -7.08 17.91 9.15
N PRO A 153 -5.85 18.41 9.32
CA PRO A 153 -5.07 18.22 10.56
C PRO A 153 -5.84 18.68 11.80
N GLU A 154 -6.56 19.79 11.73
CA GLU A 154 -7.36 20.33 12.83
C GLU A 154 -8.54 19.40 13.17
N HIS A 155 -9.25 18.88 12.15
CA HIS A 155 -10.31 17.89 12.35
C HIS A 155 -9.77 16.61 12.97
N PHE A 156 -8.64 16.11 12.47
CA PHE A 156 -7.99 14.93 13.04
C PHE A 156 -7.65 15.16 14.52
N THR A 157 -6.98 16.25 14.85
CA THR A 157 -6.54 16.62 16.20
C THR A 157 -7.73 16.75 17.16
N LYS A 158 -8.77 17.47 16.74
CA LYS A 158 -10.00 17.67 17.54
C LYS A 158 -10.69 16.34 17.86
N HIS A 159 -10.90 15.49 16.85
CA HIS A 159 -11.54 14.18 17.03
C HIS A 159 -10.68 13.22 17.84
N PHE A 160 -9.35 13.25 17.61
CA PHE A 160 -8.40 12.43 18.34
C PHE A 160 -8.47 12.71 19.83
N TRP A 161 -8.27 13.96 20.26
CA TRP A 161 -8.22 14.32 21.66
C TRP A 161 -9.58 14.15 22.36
N ARG A 162 -10.67 14.48 21.67
CA ARG A 162 -12.02 14.24 22.21
C ARG A 162 -12.25 12.75 22.51
N LEU A 163 -11.89 11.88 21.58
CA LEU A 163 -12.04 10.43 21.75
C LEU A 163 -11.06 9.90 22.81
N TYR A 164 -9.82 10.37 22.79
CA TYR A 164 -8.77 9.96 23.71
C TYR A 164 -9.17 10.25 25.17
N HIS A 165 -9.55 11.50 25.48
CA HIS A 165 -10.00 11.89 26.81
C HIS A 165 -11.25 11.12 27.26
N ARG A 166 -12.22 10.97 26.37
CA ARG A 166 -13.41 10.19 26.68
C ARG A 166 -13.11 8.74 27.06
N LEU A 167 -12.19 8.11 26.35
CA LEU A 167 -11.77 6.73 26.65
C LEU A 167 -10.90 6.64 27.92
N GLU A 168 -10.11 7.65 28.24
CA GLU A 168 -9.38 7.74 29.50
C GLU A 168 -10.33 7.95 30.69
N GLU A 169 -11.28 8.88 30.59
CA GLU A 169 -12.29 9.16 31.63
C GLU A 169 -13.18 7.96 31.94
N THR A 170 -13.52 7.17 30.91
CA THR A 170 -14.36 5.97 31.04
C THR A 170 -13.56 4.70 31.35
N LYS A 171 -12.29 4.83 31.71
CA LYS A 171 -11.44 3.73 32.13
C LYS A 171 -11.83 3.29 33.55
N ASP A 172 -12.52 2.18 33.62
CA ASP A 172 -12.89 1.61 34.92
C ASP A 172 -11.68 0.92 35.56
N SER A 173 -11.36 1.31 36.80
CA SER A 173 -10.26 0.74 37.59
C SER A 173 -10.46 -0.76 37.89
N SER A 174 -11.69 -1.26 37.80
CA SER A 174 -12.07 -2.64 38.04
C SER A 174 -12.03 -3.51 36.77
N SER A 175 -12.07 -2.90 35.56
CA SER A 175 -12.01 -3.63 34.30
C SER A 175 -10.58 -3.68 33.76
N CYS A 176 -10.10 -4.87 33.41
CA CYS A 176 -8.80 -5.08 32.76
C CYS A 176 -8.67 -4.44 31.36
N VAL A 177 -9.58 -3.56 30.96
CA VAL A 177 -9.62 -3.02 29.59
C VAL A 177 -8.91 -1.67 29.56
N SER A 178 -7.66 -1.70 29.10
CA SER A 178 -6.81 -0.53 28.83
C SER A 178 -7.35 0.33 27.68
N MET A 179 -6.57 1.32 27.22
CA MET A 179 -6.84 2.07 25.99
C MET A 179 -6.90 1.12 24.77
N PRO A 180 -7.77 1.41 23.78
CA PRO A 180 -7.79 0.62 22.56
C PRO A 180 -6.47 0.76 21.80
N ALA A 181 -5.95 -0.34 21.27
CA ALA A 181 -4.79 -0.33 20.41
C ALA A 181 -5.04 0.49 19.12
N TYR A 182 -3.97 0.94 18.48
CA TYR A 182 -3.93 1.80 17.29
C TYR A 182 -5.04 1.53 16.26
N PHE A 183 -5.22 0.28 15.83
CA PHE A 183 -6.23 -0.08 14.82
C PHE A 183 -7.66 0.14 15.31
N ARG A 184 -7.95 -0.24 16.54
CA ARG A 184 -9.25 -0.07 17.16
C ARG A 184 -9.57 1.39 17.40
N PHE A 185 -8.58 2.16 17.86
CA PHE A 185 -8.73 3.59 18.10
C PHE A 185 -9.09 4.34 16.81
N LEU A 186 -8.35 4.11 15.71
CA LEU A 186 -8.64 4.75 14.43
C LEU A 186 -10.01 4.33 13.84
N THR A 187 -10.43 3.08 14.07
CA THR A 187 -11.75 2.60 13.63
C THR A 187 -12.87 3.35 14.39
N LEU A 188 -12.75 3.49 15.72
CA LEU A 188 -13.68 4.26 16.53
C LEU A 188 -13.73 5.73 16.06
N MET A 189 -12.55 6.32 15.88
CA MET A 189 -12.43 7.70 15.42
C MET A 189 -13.12 7.92 14.08
N ALA A 190 -12.98 6.99 13.13
CA ALA A 190 -13.63 7.06 11.83
C ALA A 190 -15.16 7.07 11.98
N PHE A 191 -15.73 6.20 12.81
CA PHE A 191 -17.17 6.19 13.06
C PHE A 191 -17.66 7.50 13.68
N HIS A 192 -16.95 8.05 14.66
CA HIS A 192 -17.26 9.35 15.24
C HIS A 192 -17.22 10.47 14.21
N VAL A 193 -16.20 10.52 13.37
CA VAL A 193 -16.07 11.50 12.28
C VAL A 193 -17.27 11.40 11.32
N PHE A 194 -17.58 10.20 10.84
CA PHE A 194 -18.64 10.00 9.86
C PHE A 194 -20.03 10.36 10.40
N LEU A 195 -20.32 10.01 11.65
CA LEU A 195 -21.60 10.38 12.30
C LEU A 195 -21.69 11.90 12.53
N GLN A 196 -20.60 12.53 12.97
CA GLN A 196 -20.57 13.98 13.19
C GLN A 196 -20.69 14.76 11.87
N GLU A 197 -20.00 14.28 10.82
CA GLU A 197 -20.06 14.86 9.48
C GLU A 197 -21.38 14.57 8.75
N LYS A 198 -22.23 13.70 9.32
CA LYS A 198 -23.52 13.29 8.73
C LYS A 198 -23.35 12.82 7.28
N VAL A 199 -22.42 11.89 7.05
CA VAL A 199 -22.24 11.31 5.72
C VAL A 199 -23.47 10.51 5.31
N ASP A 200 -23.85 10.54 4.03
CA ASP A 200 -24.97 9.75 3.49
C ASP A 200 -24.63 8.26 3.48
N LEU A 201 -23.34 7.96 3.28
CA LEU A 201 -22.82 6.60 3.32
C LEU A 201 -21.34 6.57 3.77
N ALA A 202 -20.91 5.42 4.28
CA ALA A 202 -19.52 5.15 4.55
C ALA A 202 -19.04 3.91 3.80
N VAL A 203 -17.92 4.01 3.07
CA VAL A 203 -17.20 2.87 2.50
C VAL A 203 -16.13 2.46 3.51
N VAL A 204 -16.23 1.23 4.03
CA VAL A 204 -15.35 0.74 5.09
C VAL A 204 -14.51 -0.43 4.58
N GLU A 205 -13.19 -0.23 4.52
CA GLU A 205 -12.23 -1.26 4.18
C GLU A 205 -11.88 -2.09 5.42
N VAL A 206 -11.98 -3.42 5.31
CA VAL A 206 -11.51 -4.37 6.34
C VAL A 206 -9.99 -4.37 6.42
N GLY A 207 -9.44 -4.40 7.62
CA GLY A 207 -8.01 -4.46 7.84
C GLY A 207 -7.40 -5.82 7.50
N ILE A 208 -7.63 -6.79 8.37
CA ILE A 208 -7.09 -8.14 8.22
C ILE A 208 -8.21 -9.16 8.37
N GLY A 209 -8.34 -10.07 7.42
CA GLY A 209 -9.36 -11.12 7.44
C GLY A 209 -10.76 -10.57 7.21
N GLY A 210 -11.62 -10.64 8.21
CA GLY A 210 -13.00 -10.18 8.17
C GLY A 210 -13.76 -10.61 9.43
N ALA A 211 -13.83 -11.91 9.71
CA ALA A 211 -14.63 -12.46 10.81
C ALA A 211 -14.37 -11.81 12.17
N TYR A 212 -13.11 -11.48 12.45
CA TYR A 212 -12.67 -10.92 13.74
C TYR A 212 -12.02 -9.55 13.60
N ASP A 213 -12.15 -8.92 12.42
CA ASP A 213 -11.68 -7.55 12.22
C ASP A 213 -12.49 -6.57 13.07
N CYS A 214 -11.86 -5.52 13.58
CA CYS A 214 -12.53 -4.53 14.44
C CYS A 214 -13.68 -3.81 13.73
N THR A 215 -13.67 -3.76 12.39
CA THR A 215 -14.79 -3.20 11.60
C THR A 215 -16.00 -4.12 11.57
N ASN A 216 -15.86 -5.41 11.92
CA ASN A 216 -16.95 -6.38 11.82
C ASN A 216 -18.02 -6.27 12.94
N ILE A 217 -17.89 -5.28 13.83
CA ILE A 217 -18.98 -4.84 14.71
C ILE A 217 -20.13 -4.19 13.93
N ILE A 218 -19.91 -3.84 12.67
CA ILE A 218 -20.95 -3.39 11.74
C ILE A 218 -21.96 -4.52 11.56
N ARG A 219 -23.18 -4.33 12.07
CA ARG A 219 -24.24 -5.35 12.09
C ARG A 219 -25.09 -5.37 10.84
N LYS A 220 -25.34 -4.19 10.23
CA LYS A 220 -26.23 -4.00 9.08
C LYS A 220 -25.58 -3.18 7.97
N PRO A 221 -24.54 -3.68 7.29
CA PRO A 221 -24.08 -3.02 6.08
C PRO A 221 -25.19 -3.08 5.01
N VAL A 222 -25.20 -2.12 4.09
CA VAL A 222 -26.14 -2.13 2.95
C VAL A 222 -25.74 -3.20 1.94
N VAL A 223 -24.43 -3.37 1.73
CA VAL A 223 -23.86 -4.36 0.83
C VAL A 223 -22.44 -4.72 1.27
N CYS A 224 -22.01 -5.97 0.99
CA CYS A 224 -20.66 -6.45 1.24
C CYS A 224 -19.92 -6.75 -0.07
N GLY A 225 -18.60 -6.56 -0.08
CA GLY A 225 -17.73 -6.88 -1.21
C GLY A 225 -16.52 -7.72 -0.82
N VAL A 226 -16.19 -8.72 -1.66
CA VAL A 226 -14.97 -9.54 -1.53
C VAL A 226 -14.14 -9.37 -2.77
N SER A 227 -13.05 -8.62 -2.69
CA SER A 227 -12.07 -8.48 -3.78
C SER A 227 -11.17 -9.72 -3.88
N SER A 228 -10.19 -9.72 -4.78
CA SER A 228 -9.33 -10.88 -5.05
C SER A 228 -8.70 -11.45 -3.80
N LEU A 229 -8.80 -12.78 -3.65
CA LEU A 229 -8.17 -13.55 -2.59
C LEU A 229 -6.73 -13.93 -2.97
N GLY A 230 -5.93 -14.23 -1.97
CA GLY A 230 -4.54 -14.66 -2.12
C GLY A 230 -3.93 -14.98 -0.77
N ILE A 231 -2.78 -15.63 -0.75
CA ILE A 231 -2.04 -15.94 0.47
C ILE A 231 -1.41 -14.66 1.01
N ASP A 232 -1.83 -14.25 2.21
CA ASP A 232 -1.27 -13.13 2.95
C ASP A 232 -1.66 -13.26 4.43
N HIS A 233 -0.87 -12.65 5.34
CA HIS A 233 -1.11 -12.72 6.79
C HIS A 233 -1.30 -14.14 7.34
N THR A 234 -0.54 -15.11 6.83
CA THR A 234 -0.70 -16.54 7.12
C THR A 234 -0.62 -16.87 8.61
N SER A 235 0.17 -16.11 9.38
CA SER A 235 0.28 -16.27 10.83
C SER A 235 -1.02 -15.97 11.60
N LEU A 236 -1.95 -15.21 11.00
CA LEU A 236 -3.23 -14.80 11.59
C LEU A 236 -4.42 -15.50 10.94
N LEU A 237 -4.42 -15.60 9.61
CA LEU A 237 -5.58 -16.07 8.83
C LEU A 237 -5.53 -17.57 8.49
N GLY A 238 -4.37 -18.19 8.68
CA GLY A 238 -4.07 -19.53 8.21
C GLY A 238 -3.30 -19.53 6.90
N ASP A 239 -2.79 -20.70 6.54
CA ASP A 239 -1.79 -20.95 5.50
C ASP A 239 -2.40 -21.40 4.16
N THR A 240 -3.72 -21.55 4.07
CA THR A 240 -4.43 -21.93 2.85
C THR A 240 -5.42 -20.86 2.40
N MET A 241 -5.72 -20.87 1.11
CA MET A 241 -6.68 -19.94 0.49
C MET A 241 -8.09 -20.13 1.08
N GLU A 242 -8.46 -21.36 1.42
CA GLU A 242 -9.76 -21.73 1.99
C GLU A 242 -9.92 -21.13 3.41
N LYS A 243 -8.89 -21.24 4.27
CA LYS A 243 -8.88 -20.61 5.60
C LYS A 243 -9.01 -19.08 5.49
N ILE A 244 -8.29 -18.48 4.54
CA ILE A 244 -8.36 -17.05 4.26
C ILE A 244 -9.75 -16.65 3.75
N ALA A 245 -10.35 -17.43 2.85
CA ALA A 245 -11.71 -17.24 2.35
C ALA A 245 -12.74 -17.30 3.47
N TRP A 246 -12.60 -18.28 4.38
CA TRP A 246 -13.47 -18.41 5.55
C TRP A 246 -13.43 -17.14 6.42
N GLN A 247 -12.24 -16.65 6.73
CA GLN A 247 -12.06 -15.42 7.51
C GLN A 247 -12.73 -14.22 6.83
N LYS A 248 -12.58 -14.10 5.49
CA LYS A 248 -13.11 -12.96 4.74
C LYS A 248 -14.63 -13.03 4.58
N GLY A 249 -15.21 -14.20 4.35
CA GLY A 249 -16.66 -14.42 4.36
C GLY A 249 -17.33 -14.10 5.70
N GLY A 250 -16.53 -13.89 6.76
CA GLY A 250 -17.04 -13.50 8.07
C GLY A 250 -17.68 -12.11 8.15
N ILE A 251 -17.55 -11.27 7.11
CA ILE A 251 -18.27 -9.99 7.03
C ILE A 251 -19.70 -10.13 6.52
N PHE A 252 -20.08 -11.29 5.99
CA PHE A 252 -21.44 -11.53 5.50
C PHE A 252 -22.47 -11.40 6.61
N LYS A 253 -23.65 -10.89 6.27
CA LYS A 253 -24.76 -10.70 7.22
C LYS A 253 -26.04 -11.23 6.63
N HIS A 254 -26.92 -11.71 7.48
CA HIS A 254 -28.22 -12.26 7.09
C HIS A 254 -29.03 -11.26 6.23
N GLY A 255 -29.45 -11.69 5.04
CA GLY A 255 -30.25 -10.89 4.12
C GLY A 255 -29.55 -9.70 3.46
N VAL A 256 -28.23 -9.52 3.73
CA VAL A 256 -27.42 -8.46 3.10
C VAL A 256 -26.74 -9.02 1.86
N PRO A 257 -26.93 -8.42 0.66
CA PRO A 257 -26.27 -8.88 -0.54
C PRO A 257 -24.73 -8.73 -0.45
N ALA A 258 -24.03 -9.70 -1.02
CA ALA A 258 -22.60 -9.69 -1.14
C ALA A 258 -22.16 -9.97 -2.58
N PHE A 259 -21.07 -9.38 -3.00
CA PHE A 259 -20.48 -9.56 -4.32
C PHE A 259 -19.04 -10.00 -4.20
N THR A 260 -18.61 -10.92 -5.08
CA THR A 260 -17.20 -11.33 -5.19
C THR A 260 -16.74 -11.28 -6.63
N VAL A 261 -15.48 -10.96 -6.86
CA VAL A 261 -14.80 -11.16 -8.14
C VAL A 261 -14.55 -12.67 -8.35
N PRO A 262 -14.20 -13.13 -9.58
CA PRO A 262 -13.76 -14.49 -9.80
C PRO A 262 -12.63 -14.88 -8.85
N GLN A 263 -12.75 -16.07 -8.24
CA GLN A 263 -11.81 -16.65 -7.30
C GLN A 263 -11.47 -18.08 -7.75
N PRO A 264 -10.36 -18.69 -7.31
CA PRO A 264 -10.15 -20.11 -7.46
C PRO A 264 -11.29 -20.94 -6.84
N ASP A 265 -11.54 -22.14 -7.35
CA ASP A 265 -12.72 -22.96 -7.00
C ASP A 265 -12.83 -23.28 -5.50
N GLY A 266 -11.72 -23.66 -4.85
CA GLY A 266 -11.71 -23.97 -3.42
C GLY A 266 -12.16 -22.79 -2.54
N PRO A 267 -11.47 -21.63 -2.60
CA PRO A 267 -11.89 -20.42 -1.91
C PRO A 267 -13.30 -19.95 -2.24
N LEU A 268 -13.73 -20.08 -3.52
CA LEU A 268 -15.07 -19.70 -3.94
C LEU A 268 -16.14 -20.59 -3.30
N ALA A 269 -15.90 -21.90 -3.21
CA ALA A 269 -16.77 -22.85 -2.52
C ALA A 269 -16.94 -22.50 -1.04
N VAL A 270 -15.85 -22.13 -0.36
CA VAL A 270 -15.88 -21.70 1.06
C VAL A 270 -16.69 -20.42 1.24
N LEU A 271 -16.54 -19.42 0.35
CA LEU A 271 -17.34 -18.19 0.39
C LEU A 271 -18.84 -18.49 0.21
N ARG A 272 -19.18 -19.37 -0.74
CA ARG A 272 -20.55 -19.80 -1.00
C ARG A 272 -21.16 -20.48 0.23
N GLU A 273 -20.47 -21.49 0.76
CA GLU A 273 -20.93 -22.25 1.91
C GLU A 273 -21.17 -21.34 3.14
N ARG A 274 -20.26 -20.38 3.35
CA ARG A 274 -20.42 -19.41 4.43
C ARG A 274 -21.58 -18.43 4.21
N ALA A 275 -21.82 -18.03 2.96
CA ALA A 275 -22.97 -17.19 2.60
C ALA A 275 -24.30 -17.94 2.80
N GLU A 276 -24.36 -19.23 2.42
CA GLU A 276 -25.52 -20.09 2.64
C GLU A 276 -25.83 -20.26 4.13
N GLN A 277 -24.80 -20.55 4.96
CA GLN A 277 -24.94 -20.70 6.43
C GLN A 277 -25.54 -19.46 7.09
N ILE A 278 -25.24 -18.27 6.59
CA ILE A 278 -25.68 -16.98 7.14
C ILE A 278 -26.96 -16.49 6.43
N SER A 279 -27.39 -17.14 5.37
CA SER A 279 -28.47 -16.67 4.48
C SER A 279 -28.15 -15.30 3.87
N CYS A 280 -26.92 -15.12 3.40
CA CYS A 280 -26.43 -13.95 2.69
C CYS A 280 -26.53 -14.20 1.18
N PRO A 281 -27.27 -13.40 0.39
CA PRO A 281 -27.27 -13.51 -1.07
C PRO A 281 -25.89 -13.14 -1.62
N LEU A 282 -25.12 -14.14 -2.12
CA LEU A 282 -23.80 -13.94 -2.67
C LEU A 282 -23.83 -14.07 -4.21
N TYR A 283 -23.26 -13.08 -4.89
CA TYR A 283 -23.21 -12.99 -6.35
C TYR A 283 -21.77 -12.95 -6.86
N LEU A 284 -21.52 -13.59 -8.00
CA LEU A 284 -20.28 -13.46 -8.75
C LEU A 284 -20.36 -12.25 -9.69
N CYS A 285 -19.39 -11.35 -9.62
CA CYS A 285 -19.32 -10.22 -10.56
C CYS A 285 -19.02 -10.70 -11.98
N PRO A 286 -19.72 -10.20 -12.99
CA PRO A 286 -19.33 -10.39 -14.38
C PRO A 286 -18.00 -9.69 -14.66
N PRO A 287 -17.25 -10.10 -15.69
CA PRO A 287 -16.09 -9.35 -16.16
C PRO A 287 -16.52 -7.94 -16.61
N LEU A 288 -15.60 -6.98 -16.52
CA LEU A 288 -15.92 -5.57 -16.83
C LEU A 288 -16.38 -5.41 -18.29
N GLU A 289 -15.85 -6.22 -19.19
CA GLU A 289 -16.18 -6.26 -20.61
C GLU A 289 -17.68 -6.52 -20.86
N ALA A 290 -18.30 -7.36 -20.05
CA ALA A 290 -19.74 -7.62 -20.13
C ALA A 290 -20.60 -6.39 -19.76
N LEU A 291 -20.04 -5.44 -19.02
CA LEU A 291 -20.69 -4.16 -18.68
C LEU A 291 -20.39 -3.06 -19.70
N GLU A 292 -19.55 -3.34 -20.69
CA GLU A 292 -19.19 -2.43 -21.80
C GLU A 292 -19.97 -2.74 -23.09
N GLU A 293 -20.76 -3.80 -23.12
CA GLU A 293 -21.42 -4.28 -24.32
C GLU A 293 -22.37 -3.24 -24.92
N GLY A 294 -22.13 -2.87 -26.18
CA GLY A 294 -22.92 -1.85 -26.89
C GLY A 294 -22.56 -0.39 -26.60
N GLU A 295 -21.50 -0.14 -25.84
CA GLU A 295 -21.06 1.18 -25.41
C GLU A 295 -19.54 1.37 -25.62
N PRO A 296 -19.02 2.62 -25.64
CA PRO A 296 -17.58 2.83 -25.62
C PRO A 296 -16.91 2.17 -24.40
N PRO A 297 -15.68 1.65 -24.54
CA PRO A 297 -14.96 1.03 -23.42
C PRO A 297 -14.89 1.94 -22.19
N LEU A 298 -14.97 1.33 -21.01
CA LEU A 298 -14.84 2.05 -19.75
C LEU A 298 -13.37 2.45 -19.52
N THR A 299 -13.16 3.75 -19.35
CA THR A 299 -11.85 4.28 -18.96
C THR A 299 -11.73 4.23 -17.44
N LEU A 300 -10.61 3.70 -16.95
CA LEU A 300 -10.30 3.63 -15.54
C LEU A 300 -9.22 4.66 -15.18
N GLY A 301 -9.40 5.39 -14.08
CA GLY A 301 -8.39 6.29 -13.54
C GLY A 301 -7.20 5.57 -12.91
N LEU A 302 -7.37 4.27 -12.58
CA LEU A 302 -6.30 3.40 -12.08
C LEU A 302 -5.86 2.44 -13.18
N GLU A 303 -4.57 2.44 -13.47
CA GLU A 303 -3.99 1.60 -14.50
C GLU A 303 -3.78 0.15 -14.02
N GLY A 304 -3.69 -0.79 -14.94
CA GLY A 304 -3.38 -2.20 -14.71
C GLY A 304 -4.58 -3.13 -14.85
N GLU A 305 -4.33 -4.32 -15.41
CA GLU A 305 -5.35 -5.33 -15.74
C GLU A 305 -6.19 -5.73 -14.52
N HIS A 306 -5.55 -5.88 -13.36
CA HIS A 306 -6.23 -6.23 -12.11
C HIS A 306 -7.25 -5.18 -11.64
N GLN A 307 -7.16 -3.93 -12.14
CA GLN A 307 -8.13 -2.88 -11.79
C GLN A 307 -9.48 -3.09 -12.48
N ARG A 308 -9.53 -3.85 -13.56
CA ARG A 308 -10.80 -4.19 -14.25
C ARG A 308 -11.72 -5.00 -13.32
N ALA A 309 -11.19 -5.98 -12.61
CA ALA A 309 -11.95 -6.75 -11.63
C ALA A 309 -12.39 -5.89 -10.43
N ASN A 310 -11.51 -4.98 -9.95
CA ASN A 310 -11.86 -4.05 -8.87
C ASN A 310 -12.96 -3.07 -9.28
N ALA A 311 -12.93 -2.58 -10.53
CA ALA A 311 -13.94 -1.70 -11.10
C ALA A 311 -15.30 -2.41 -11.29
N ALA A 312 -15.29 -3.67 -11.79
CA ALA A 312 -16.50 -4.49 -11.91
C ALA A 312 -17.18 -4.70 -10.55
N LEU A 313 -16.40 -5.02 -9.51
CA LEU A 313 -16.91 -5.14 -8.14
C LEU A 313 -17.48 -3.81 -7.64
N ALA A 314 -16.75 -2.70 -7.84
CA ALA A 314 -17.19 -1.37 -7.41
C ALA A 314 -18.50 -0.95 -8.06
N LEU A 315 -18.70 -1.24 -9.34
CA LEU A 315 -19.96 -0.99 -10.07
C LEU A 315 -21.13 -1.76 -9.45
N GLN A 316 -20.95 -3.04 -9.12
CA GLN A 316 -21.99 -3.84 -8.48
C GLN A 316 -22.32 -3.34 -7.06
N LEU A 317 -21.30 -2.97 -6.27
CA LEU A 317 -21.49 -2.42 -4.93
C LEU A 317 -22.24 -1.08 -4.98
N ALA A 318 -21.82 -0.17 -5.85
CA ALA A 318 -22.46 1.13 -6.00
C ALA A 318 -23.90 1.00 -6.49
N ARG A 319 -24.16 0.17 -7.51
CA ARG A 319 -25.50 -0.10 -8.02
C ARG A 319 -26.40 -0.68 -6.93
N CYS A 320 -25.94 -1.71 -6.23
CA CYS A 320 -26.71 -2.36 -5.18
C CYS A 320 -27.05 -1.36 -4.06
N TRP A 321 -26.11 -0.50 -3.66
CA TRP A 321 -26.33 0.52 -2.66
C TRP A 321 -27.38 1.53 -3.11
N LEU A 322 -27.28 2.07 -4.33
CA LEU A 322 -28.23 3.03 -4.90
C LEU A 322 -29.65 2.44 -4.97
N GLN A 323 -29.79 1.18 -5.38
CA GLN A 323 -31.09 0.49 -5.45
C GLN A 323 -31.73 0.31 -4.07
N ARG A 324 -30.93 -0.09 -3.08
CA ARG A 324 -31.44 -0.31 -1.70
C ARG A 324 -31.78 0.99 -0.98
N LYS A 325 -31.39 2.13 -1.52
CA LYS A 325 -31.70 3.47 -1.02
C LYS A 325 -32.68 4.23 -1.91
N ASP A 326 -33.41 3.52 -2.75
CA ASP A 326 -34.50 4.04 -3.63
C ASP A 326 -34.08 5.23 -4.51
N HIS A 327 -32.81 5.26 -4.95
CA HIS A 327 -32.38 6.20 -5.97
C HIS A 327 -32.99 5.83 -7.32
N GLN A 328 -33.87 6.68 -7.84
CA GLN A 328 -34.59 6.47 -9.10
C GLN A 328 -33.65 6.30 -10.32
N GLY A 329 -34.03 5.46 -11.26
CA GLY A 329 -33.34 5.27 -12.54
C GLY A 329 -32.42 4.05 -12.62
N ILE A 330 -32.40 3.22 -11.61
CA ILE A 330 -31.59 2.00 -11.55
C ILE A 330 -32.52 0.79 -11.48
N GLY A 331 -32.62 0.00 -12.55
CA GLY A 331 -33.52 -1.15 -12.64
C GLY A 331 -33.30 -2.24 -11.58
N GLU A 332 -34.31 -3.07 -11.32
CA GLU A 332 -34.28 -4.12 -10.29
C GLU A 332 -33.13 -5.12 -10.42
N LEU A 333 -32.65 -5.64 -9.29
CA LEU A 333 -31.70 -6.76 -9.19
C LEU A 333 -32.37 -8.07 -9.64
N LYS A 334 -32.46 -8.31 -10.95
CA LYS A 334 -32.82 -9.64 -11.47
C LYS A 334 -31.54 -10.42 -11.70
N ALA A 335 -31.29 -11.42 -10.86
CA ALA A 335 -30.16 -12.33 -11.05
C ALA A 335 -30.31 -13.11 -12.35
N SER A 336 -29.25 -13.18 -13.15
CA SER A 336 -29.14 -14.11 -14.27
C SER A 336 -29.04 -15.54 -13.75
N ARG A 337 -29.45 -16.53 -14.58
CA ARG A 337 -29.38 -17.96 -14.22
C ARG A 337 -27.96 -18.35 -13.79
N PRO A 338 -27.80 -19.30 -12.84
CA PRO A 338 -26.49 -19.77 -12.41
C PRO A 338 -25.62 -20.19 -13.59
N SER A 339 -24.37 -19.75 -13.61
CA SER A 339 -23.39 -20.29 -14.54
C SER A 339 -23.16 -21.77 -14.20
N LEU A 340 -23.25 -22.67 -15.20
CA LEU A 340 -22.98 -24.11 -15.04
C LEU A 340 -21.59 -24.42 -14.46
N LEU A 341 -20.64 -23.48 -14.54
CA LEU A 341 -19.25 -23.64 -14.08
C LEU A 341 -19.02 -23.23 -12.62
N CYS A 342 -19.83 -22.35 -12.02
CA CYS A 342 -19.50 -21.76 -10.72
C CYS A 342 -20.55 -21.91 -9.63
N GLN A 343 -21.70 -22.54 -9.82
CA GLN A 343 -22.78 -22.73 -8.82
C GLN A 343 -23.22 -21.46 -8.04
N LEU A 344 -22.60 -20.28 -8.29
CA LEU A 344 -23.04 -18.99 -7.77
C LEU A 344 -23.82 -18.23 -8.82
N PRO A 345 -24.91 -17.52 -8.43
CA PRO A 345 -25.61 -16.64 -9.35
C PRO A 345 -24.69 -15.51 -9.81
N LEU A 346 -24.70 -15.21 -11.11
CA LEU A 346 -24.02 -14.04 -11.64
C LEU A 346 -24.76 -12.78 -11.21
N ALA A 347 -24.01 -11.77 -10.82
CA ALA A 347 -24.53 -10.44 -10.62
C ALA A 347 -25.10 -9.89 -11.95
N PRO A 348 -26.13 -9.04 -11.91
CA PRO A 348 -26.75 -8.50 -13.11
C PRO A 348 -25.74 -7.75 -13.99
N VAL A 349 -25.79 -8.03 -15.29
CA VAL A 349 -25.17 -7.18 -16.30
C VAL A 349 -26.05 -5.94 -16.50
N PHE A 350 -25.45 -4.78 -16.58
CA PHE A 350 -26.16 -3.51 -16.79
C PHE A 350 -25.24 -2.50 -17.47
N GLN A 351 -25.84 -1.50 -18.09
CA GLN A 351 -25.07 -0.39 -18.66
C GLN A 351 -24.76 0.64 -17.55
N PRO A 352 -23.47 0.91 -17.27
CA PRO A 352 -23.07 1.92 -16.31
C PRO A 352 -23.54 3.32 -16.73
N THR A 353 -24.17 4.03 -15.82
CA THR A 353 -24.62 5.41 -16.06
C THR A 353 -23.43 6.35 -16.29
N SER A 354 -23.68 7.55 -16.80
CA SER A 354 -22.64 8.58 -16.98
C SER A 354 -21.90 8.89 -15.68
N HIS A 355 -22.61 8.97 -14.55
CA HIS A 355 -22.01 9.18 -13.22
C HIS A 355 -21.06 8.04 -12.83
N MET A 356 -21.42 6.79 -13.12
CA MET A 356 -20.56 5.62 -12.87
C MET A 356 -19.32 5.63 -13.77
N ARG A 357 -19.49 5.91 -15.07
CA ARG A 357 -18.39 6.02 -16.04
C ARG A 357 -17.39 7.11 -15.64
N HIS A 358 -17.89 8.29 -15.32
CA HIS A 358 -17.05 9.40 -14.82
C HIS A 358 -16.40 9.02 -13.48
N GLY A 359 -17.12 8.37 -12.58
CA GLY A 359 -16.56 7.88 -11.31
C GLY A 359 -15.38 6.95 -11.50
N LEU A 360 -15.48 5.98 -12.40
CA LEU A 360 -14.36 5.07 -12.73
C LEU A 360 -13.18 5.82 -13.35
N ARG A 361 -13.44 6.71 -14.31
CA ARG A 361 -12.40 7.48 -15.01
C ARG A 361 -11.66 8.44 -14.07
N ASP A 362 -12.39 9.12 -13.20
CA ASP A 362 -11.86 10.19 -12.36
C ASP A 362 -11.39 9.68 -10.98
N THR A 363 -11.34 8.37 -10.78
CA THR A 363 -10.80 7.79 -9.55
C THR A 363 -9.28 7.91 -9.53
N GLU A 364 -8.78 8.56 -8.50
CA GLU A 364 -7.36 8.65 -8.17
C GLU A 364 -7.07 7.88 -6.88
N TRP A 365 -6.01 7.08 -6.89
CA TRP A 365 -5.58 6.35 -5.73
C TRP A 365 -4.05 6.35 -5.65
N PRO A 366 -3.45 7.36 -5.00
CA PRO A 366 -2.01 7.53 -4.97
C PRO A 366 -1.26 6.28 -4.50
N GLY A 367 -0.14 6.00 -5.13
CA GLY A 367 0.73 4.86 -4.82
C GLY A 367 0.21 3.51 -5.29
N ARG A 368 -0.76 3.49 -6.22
CA ARG A 368 -1.24 2.27 -6.89
C ARG A 368 -1.19 2.46 -8.41
N THR A 369 -0.29 1.73 -9.07
CA THR A 369 -0.08 1.81 -10.53
C THR A 369 -0.12 3.25 -11.06
N GLN A 370 0.49 4.16 -10.30
CA GLN A 370 0.47 5.60 -10.57
C GLN A 370 1.66 6.00 -11.43
N THR A 371 1.41 6.76 -12.49
CA THR A 371 2.44 7.31 -13.38
C THR A 371 2.51 8.82 -13.21
N LEU A 372 3.68 9.35 -12.83
CA LEU A 372 3.96 10.79 -12.75
C LEU A 372 5.04 11.16 -13.77
N ARG A 373 4.75 12.11 -14.66
CA ARG A 373 5.69 12.60 -15.67
C ARG A 373 6.20 13.98 -15.29
N ARG A 374 7.54 14.13 -15.24
CA ARG A 374 8.21 15.37 -14.89
C ARG A 374 9.40 15.59 -15.82
N GLY A 375 9.14 16.31 -16.91
CA GLY A 375 10.15 16.49 -17.96
C GLY A 375 10.64 15.15 -18.51
N PRO A 376 11.95 14.89 -18.48
CA PRO A 376 12.52 13.64 -18.95
C PRO A 376 12.36 12.47 -17.97
N LEU A 377 11.95 12.72 -16.71
CA LEU A 377 11.72 11.68 -15.71
C LEU A 377 10.27 11.21 -15.75
N THR A 378 10.10 9.89 -15.65
CA THR A 378 8.79 9.28 -15.41
C THR A 378 8.88 8.36 -14.23
N TRP A 379 8.12 8.68 -13.21
CA TRP A 379 8.01 7.92 -11.99
C TRP A 379 6.83 6.96 -12.09
N TYR A 380 7.06 5.68 -11.88
CA TYR A 380 6.06 4.61 -11.81
C TYR A 380 5.99 4.14 -10.36
N LEU A 381 4.87 4.41 -9.70
CA LEU A 381 4.71 4.26 -8.26
C LEU A 381 3.70 3.16 -7.94
N ASP A 382 4.14 2.08 -7.32
CA ASP A 382 3.26 1.01 -6.85
C ASP A 382 3.79 0.35 -5.57
N GLY A 383 2.98 0.35 -4.52
CA GLY A 383 3.32 -0.24 -3.23
C GLY A 383 3.24 -1.76 -3.17
N ALA A 384 3.50 -2.46 -4.27
CA ALA A 384 3.54 -3.92 -4.34
C ALA A 384 4.60 -4.48 -3.37
N HIS A 385 4.21 -5.50 -2.59
CA HIS A 385 5.05 -6.07 -1.53
C HIS A 385 4.83 -7.57 -1.28
N THR A 386 4.10 -8.24 -2.16
CA THR A 386 3.92 -9.70 -2.18
C THR A 386 4.20 -10.21 -3.58
N SER A 387 4.54 -11.49 -3.73
CA SER A 387 4.88 -12.06 -5.04
C SER A 387 3.82 -11.77 -6.10
N SER A 388 2.54 -11.96 -5.80
CA SER A 388 1.43 -11.70 -6.74
C SER A 388 1.29 -10.23 -7.10
N SER A 389 1.44 -9.31 -6.12
CA SER A 389 1.36 -7.86 -6.39
C SER A 389 2.58 -7.35 -7.15
N VAL A 390 3.78 -7.87 -6.88
CA VAL A 390 4.99 -7.52 -7.64
C VAL A 390 4.88 -8.02 -9.08
N GLN A 391 4.33 -9.23 -9.32
CA GLN A 391 4.06 -9.72 -10.68
C GLN A 391 3.08 -8.80 -11.43
N ALA A 392 2.02 -8.33 -10.77
CA ALA A 392 1.08 -7.38 -11.38
C ALA A 392 1.76 -6.03 -11.69
N CYS A 393 2.58 -5.52 -10.76
CA CYS A 393 3.38 -4.31 -10.93
C CYS A 393 4.35 -4.42 -12.12
N VAL A 394 5.06 -5.54 -12.24
CA VAL A 394 5.99 -5.82 -13.36
C VAL A 394 5.24 -5.83 -14.70
N ARG A 395 4.09 -6.52 -14.77
CA ARG A 395 3.27 -6.50 -16.00
C ARG A 395 2.84 -5.09 -16.37
N TRP A 396 2.32 -4.34 -15.41
CA TRP A 396 1.91 -2.95 -15.62
C TRP A 396 3.08 -2.07 -16.10
N PHE A 397 4.23 -2.10 -15.40
CA PHE A 397 5.40 -1.29 -15.75
C PHE A 397 5.88 -1.59 -17.16
N ARG A 398 6.01 -2.87 -17.52
CA ARG A 398 6.41 -3.28 -18.88
C ARG A 398 5.40 -2.83 -19.92
N GLN A 399 4.09 -2.96 -19.68
CA GLN A 399 3.05 -2.47 -20.58
C GLN A 399 3.11 -0.94 -20.73
N ALA A 400 3.32 -0.21 -19.64
CA ALA A 400 3.44 1.24 -19.68
C ALA A 400 4.65 1.72 -20.50
N LEU A 401 5.78 1.00 -20.43
CA LEU A 401 6.94 1.27 -21.29
C LEU A 401 6.65 0.97 -22.77
N HIS A 402 5.95 -0.11 -23.08
CA HIS A 402 5.63 -0.49 -24.47
C HIS A 402 4.61 0.44 -25.16
N ARG A 403 3.70 1.04 -24.41
CA ARG A 403 2.69 1.97 -24.95
C ARG A 403 3.25 3.34 -25.33
N ARG A 404 4.51 3.63 -24.99
CA ARG A 404 5.15 4.89 -25.36
C ARG A 404 5.61 4.88 -26.81
N PRO A 405 5.46 6.01 -27.53
CA PRO A 405 6.18 6.18 -28.78
C PRO A 405 7.67 6.07 -28.46
N LYS A 406 8.36 5.15 -29.11
CA LYS A 406 9.80 5.02 -28.97
C LYS A 406 10.44 6.32 -29.42
N SER A 407 11.16 7.00 -28.52
CA SER A 407 12.14 8.01 -28.92
C SER A 407 13.08 7.30 -29.90
N GLY A 408 13.40 7.89 -31.05
CA GLY A 408 14.10 7.20 -32.14
C GLY A 408 15.28 6.33 -31.71
N PRO A 409 15.83 5.49 -32.57
CA PRO A 409 16.76 4.40 -32.21
C PRO A 409 18.11 4.85 -31.61
N GLU A 410 18.40 6.13 -31.58
CA GLU A 410 19.69 6.68 -31.11
C GLU A 410 19.63 7.39 -29.74
N VAL A 411 18.47 7.40 -29.05
CA VAL A 411 18.36 8.20 -27.83
C VAL A 411 18.40 7.28 -26.60
N PRO A 412 19.40 7.40 -25.70
CA PRO A 412 19.55 6.53 -24.56
C PRO A 412 18.43 6.73 -23.54
N GLU A 413 17.66 5.68 -23.27
CA GLU A 413 16.68 5.61 -22.19
C GLU A 413 17.27 4.82 -21.03
N VAL A 414 17.10 5.30 -19.80
CA VAL A 414 17.62 4.65 -18.58
C VAL A 414 16.47 4.20 -17.70
N ARG A 415 16.57 2.97 -17.18
CA ARG A 415 15.60 2.39 -16.24
C ARG A 415 16.22 2.26 -14.86
N VAL A 416 15.55 2.80 -13.87
CA VAL A 416 16.00 2.77 -12.47
C VAL A 416 14.95 2.06 -11.62
N LEU A 417 15.39 1.12 -10.80
CA LEU A 417 14.60 0.56 -9.71
C LEU A 417 14.92 1.32 -8.43
N LEU A 418 13.88 1.81 -7.74
CA LEU A 418 13.98 2.27 -6.35
C LEU A 418 13.16 1.32 -5.48
N PHE A 419 13.82 0.56 -4.60
CA PHE A 419 13.20 -0.54 -3.88
C PHE A 419 13.53 -0.53 -2.38
N ASN A 420 12.53 -0.85 -1.59
CA ASN A 420 12.68 -1.27 -0.20
C ASN A 420 11.53 -2.20 0.19
N SER A 421 11.80 -3.15 1.06
CA SER A 421 10.79 -3.99 1.71
C SER A 421 10.88 -3.88 3.23
N THR A 422 9.74 -3.99 3.91
CA THR A 422 9.64 -3.87 5.37
C THR A 422 9.09 -5.14 6.00
N GLY A 423 9.33 -5.32 7.30
CA GLY A 423 8.89 -6.52 8.05
C GLY A 423 9.83 -7.71 7.86
N ASP A 424 9.42 -8.89 8.31
CA ASP A 424 10.20 -10.14 8.28
C ASP A 424 10.11 -10.88 6.93
N ARG A 425 9.80 -10.15 5.85
CA ARG A 425 9.66 -10.74 4.52
C ARG A 425 11.01 -10.93 3.87
N ASP A 426 11.22 -12.12 3.30
CA ASP A 426 12.38 -12.38 2.44
C ASP A 426 12.27 -11.53 1.15
N PRO A 427 13.22 -10.63 0.87
CA PRO A 427 13.21 -9.80 -0.32
C PRO A 427 13.63 -10.55 -1.59
N ALA A 428 14.36 -11.65 -1.48
CA ALA A 428 14.96 -12.35 -2.62
C ALA A 428 13.94 -12.81 -3.67
N PRO A 429 12.79 -13.43 -3.32
CA PRO A 429 11.76 -13.77 -4.28
C PRO A 429 11.15 -12.55 -4.99
N LEU A 430 11.01 -11.42 -4.28
CA LEU A 430 10.45 -10.19 -4.85
C LEU A 430 11.42 -9.56 -5.85
N LEU A 431 12.69 -9.48 -5.50
CA LEU A 431 13.75 -8.94 -6.36
C LEU A 431 13.91 -9.79 -7.64
N LYS A 432 13.84 -11.13 -7.51
CA LYS A 432 13.87 -12.04 -8.67
C LYS A 432 12.74 -11.74 -9.66
N LEU A 433 11.53 -11.41 -9.18
CA LEU A 433 10.39 -11.06 -10.04
C LEU A 433 10.56 -9.72 -10.78
N LEU A 434 11.42 -8.83 -10.32
CA LEU A 434 11.70 -7.52 -10.93
C LEU A 434 12.74 -7.58 -12.07
N ARG A 435 13.54 -8.65 -12.15
CA ARG A 435 14.58 -8.84 -13.20
C ARG A 435 14.08 -8.65 -14.65
N PRO A 436 12.88 -9.14 -15.04
CA PRO A 436 12.38 -8.97 -16.41
C PRO A 436 12.16 -7.51 -16.85
N CYS A 437 12.24 -6.53 -15.93
CA CYS A 437 12.15 -5.12 -16.25
C CYS A 437 13.45 -4.53 -16.83
N GLN A 438 14.58 -5.23 -16.69
CA GLN A 438 15.89 -4.85 -17.24
C GLN A 438 16.30 -3.44 -16.80
N PHE A 439 16.55 -3.26 -15.50
CA PHE A 439 17.01 -1.99 -14.94
C PHE A 439 18.51 -1.80 -15.19
N ASP A 440 18.92 -0.57 -15.49
CA ASP A 440 20.34 -0.16 -15.59
C ASP A 440 20.91 0.10 -14.20
N TYR A 441 20.05 0.61 -13.29
CA TYR A 441 20.42 0.88 -11.90
C TYR A 441 19.37 0.33 -10.94
N ALA A 442 19.83 -0.29 -9.85
CA ALA A 442 19.02 -0.69 -8.71
C ALA A 442 19.44 0.13 -7.47
N VAL A 443 18.50 0.92 -6.96
CA VAL A 443 18.71 1.84 -5.85
C VAL A 443 17.92 1.36 -4.64
N PHE A 444 18.58 1.30 -3.49
CA PHE A 444 18.00 0.88 -2.22
C PHE A 444 18.16 2.00 -1.19
N CYS A 445 17.10 2.30 -0.46
CA CYS A 445 17.15 3.28 0.63
C CYS A 445 16.12 2.94 1.72
N PRO A 446 16.32 3.42 2.96
CA PRO A 446 15.29 3.32 3.99
C PRO A 446 14.03 4.10 3.61
N ASN A 447 12.91 3.80 4.28
CA ASN A 447 11.65 4.55 4.11
C ASN A 447 11.66 5.91 4.85
N LEU A 448 12.81 6.53 4.98
CA LEU A 448 13.00 7.83 5.61
C LEU A 448 13.13 8.90 4.53
N THR A 449 12.33 9.95 4.61
CA THR A 449 12.42 11.06 3.65
C THR A 449 13.75 11.79 3.78
N GLU A 450 14.19 12.10 5.00
CA GLU A 450 15.44 12.78 5.32
C GLU A 450 16.08 12.20 6.57
N VAL A 451 17.40 12.35 6.71
CA VAL A 451 18.16 11.82 7.87
C VAL A 451 17.88 12.62 9.15
N SER A 452 17.54 13.90 9.03
CA SER A 452 17.38 14.83 10.15
C SER A 452 15.95 15.08 10.61
N SER A 453 14.94 14.46 10.00
CA SER A 453 13.54 14.73 10.33
C SER A 453 13.10 14.02 11.62
N THR A 454 13.48 14.58 12.78
CA THR A 454 12.98 14.16 14.10
C THR A 454 11.49 14.50 14.31
N ASP A 455 10.90 15.34 13.45
CA ASP A 455 9.59 15.97 13.70
C ASP A 455 8.41 15.33 12.95
N ASN A 456 8.63 14.26 12.17
CA ASN A 456 7.56 13.66 11.39
C ASN A 456 7.04 12.35 12.00
N ALA A 457 6.11 12.46 12.95
CA ALA A 457 5.52 11.32 13.63
C ALA A 457 4.75 10.35 12.69
N ASP A 458 4.23 10.85 11.57
CA ASP A 458 3.54 10.02 10.56
C ASP A 458 4.46 8.96 9.91
N GLN A 459 5.76 9.24 9.82
CA GLN A 459 6.73 8.33 9.20
C GLN A 459 7.62 7.59 10.19
N GLN A 460 7.49 7.87 11.49
CA GLN A 460 8.30 7.21 12.53
C GLN A 460 7.83 5.78 12.76
N ASN A 461 8.75 4.84 12.61
CA ASN A 461 8.59 3.48 13.13
C ASN A 461 9.46 3.33 14.37
N PHE A 462 8.89 3.53 15.54
CA PHE A 462 9.57 3.47 16.84
C PHE A 462 10.21 2.12 17.18
N MET A 463 9.96 1.10 16.35
CA MET A 463 10.38 -0.27 16.61
C MET A 463 11.69 -0.67 15.92
N VAL A 464 12.23 0.16 15.02
CA VAL A 464 13.38 -0.21 14.18
C VAL A 464 14.41 0.92 14.20
N THR A 465 15.65 0.61 14.57
CA THR A 465 16.75 1.59 14.57
C THR A 465 17.22 1.92 13.15
N LEU A 466 17.86 3.09 12.98
CA LEU A 466 18.43 3.49 11.69
C LEU A 466 19.42 2.45 11.15
N ASP A 467 20.27 1.89 12.02
CA ASP A 467 21.24 0.86 11.63
C ASP A 467 20.56 -0.39 11.08
N GLN A 468 19.46 -0.83 11.70
CA GLN A 468 18.71 -2.00 11.22
C GLN A 468 18.07 -1.77 9.85
N VAL A 469 17.55 -0.57 9.58
CA VAL A 469 16.97 -0.28 8.24
C VAL A 469 18.04 -0.13 7.17
N LEU A 470 19.22 0.41 7.51
CA LEU A 470 20.35 0.48 6.57
C LEU A 470 20.94 -0.90 6.28
N LEU A 471 21.12 -1.75 7.30
CA LEU A 471 21.54 -3.15 7.10
C LEU A 471 20.61 -3.88 6.14
N ARG A 472 19.29 -3.69 6.29
CA ARG A 472 18.31 -4.29 5.36
C ARG A 472 18.49 -3.79 3.93
N CYS A 473 18.79 -2.50 3.72
CA CYS A 473 19.06 -1.98 2.39
C CYS A 473 20.34 -2.61 1.77
N LEU A 474 21.36 -2.85 2.58
CA LEU A 474 22.58 -3.57 2.16
C LEU A 474 22.28 -5.04 1.82
N GLU A 475 21.42 -5.71 2.58
CA GLU A 475 20.95 -7.06 2.27
C GLU A 475 20.18 -7.10 0.93
N HIS A 476 19.31 -6.12 0.66
CA HIS A 476 18.63 -5.99 -0.64
C HIS A 476 19.64 -5.86 -1.79
N GLN A 477 20.67 -5.01 -1.61
CA GLN A 477 21.73 -4.82 -2.58
C GLN A 477 22.51 -6.12 -2.83
N GLN A 478 22.89 -6.85 -1.77
CA GLN A 478 23.59 -8.12 -1.88
C GLN A 478 22.77 -9.17 -2.63
N HIS A 479 21.47 -9.27 -2.32
CA HIS A 479 20.55 -10.18 -3.04
C HIS A 479 20.45 -9.81 -4.52
N TRP A 480 20.35 -8.51 -4.83
CA TRP A 480 20.30 -8.06 -6.23
C TRP A 480 21.60 -8.41 -6.98
N SER A 481 22.76 -8.13 -6.39
CA SER A 481 24.06 -8.45 -7.00
C SER A 481 24.25 -9.95 -7.26
N ARG A 482 23.82 -10.81 -6.32
CA ARG A 482 23.82 -12.27 -6.54
C ARG A 482 22.96 -12.70 -7.73
N LEU A 483 21.76 -12.11 -7.86
CA LEU A 483 20.89 -12.39 -9.00
C LEU A 483 21.52 -11.95 -10.33
N ASP A 484 22.32 -10.89 -10.34
CA ASP A 484 23.04 -10.44 -11.52
C ASP A 484 24.20 -11.39 -11.86
N GLU A 485 24.96 -11.84 -10.85
CA GLU A 485 26.04 -12.82 -11.01
C GLU A 485 25.51 -14.16 -11.53
N GLU A 486 24.39 -14.66 -10.98
CA GLU A 486 23.73 -15.89 -11.44
C GLU A 486 23.30 -15.81 -12.91
N ALA A 487 22.84 -14.65 -13.37
CA ALA A 487 22.43 -14.46 -14.77
C ALA A 487 23.60 -14.22 -15.72
N ALA A 488 24.74 -13.74 -15.21
CA ALA A 488 25.97 -13.55 -15.98
C ALA A 488 26.80 -14.85 -16.11
N SER A 489 26.53 -15.85 -15.24
CA SER A 489 27.19 -17.16 -15.32
C SER A 489 26.76 -17.88 -16.59
N PRO A 490 27.66 -18.18 -17.53
CA PRO A 490 27.31 -18.96 -18.71
C PRO A 490 26.88 -20.35 -18.24
N ASP A 491 25.76 -20.82 -18.77
CA ASP A 491 25.27 -22.20 -18.58
C ASP A 491 26.31 -23.18 -19.19
N LEU A 492 27.27 -23.61 -18.38
CA LEU A 492 28.36 -24.50 -18.78
C LEU A 492 27.84 -25.89 -19.21
N TRP A 493 26.54 -26.14 -19.11
CA TRP A 493 25.91 -27.44 -19.33
C TRP A 493 24.75 -27.43 -20.35
N SER A 494 24.53 -26.36 -21.09
CA SER A 494 23.63 -26.41 -22.24
C SER A 494 24.28 -27.24 -23.36
N THR A 495 23.96 -28.52 -23.43
CA THR A 495 24.26 -29.38 -24.57
C THR A 495 23.69 -28.75 -25.84
N PRO A 496 24.48 -28.56 -26.93
CA PRO A 496 23.93 -28.13 -28.20
C PRO A 496 22.92 -29.17 -28.69
N GLY A 497 21.72 -28.71 -29.05
CA GLY A 497 20.73 -29.57 -29.70
C GLY A 497 21.31 -30.23 -30.97
N PRO A 498 20.85 -31.44 -31.34
CA PRO A 498 21.44 -32.24 -32.42
C PRO A 498 20.97 -31.79 -33.80
N GLU A 499 21.15 -30.53 -34.18
CA GLU A 499 20.95 -30.11 -35.58
C GLU A 499 22.00 -29.07 -35.99
N ALA A 500 23.14 -29.54 -36.47
CA ALA A 500 23.97 -28.96 -37.55
C ALA A 500 25.21 -29.82 -37.77
N GLY A 501 25.14 -30.76 -38.67
CA GLY A 501 26.30 -31.46 -39.21
C GLY A 501 27.18 -30.53 -40.06
N GLY A 502 28.34 -30.16 -39.54
CA GLY A 502 29.40 -29.49 -40.26
C GLY A 502 30.71 -29.61 -39.48
N PRO A 503 31.87 -29.89 -40.11
CA PRO A 503 33.11 -30.21 -39.40
C PRO A 503 33.64 -28.98 -38.66
N ALA A 504 33.77 -29.17 -37.38
CA ALA A 504 34.57 -28.52 -36.38
C ALA A 504 35.43 -27.30 -36.78
N SER A 505 35.05 -26.16 -36.29
CA SER A 505 36.00 -25.16 -35.83
C SER A 505 35.75 -24.88 -34.37
N LEU A 506 36.49 -25.55 -33.50
CA LEU A 506 36.64 -25.27 -32.09
C LEU A 506 37.42 -23.96 -31.94
N LEU A 507 36.78 -22.85 -32.26
CA LEU A 507 37.14 -21.55 -31.78
C LEU A 507 35.95 -21.07 -30.98
N LEU A 508 35.94 -21.42 -29.71
CA LEU A 508 35.22 -20.67 -28.67
C LEU A 508 35.76 -19.24 -28.69
N ALA A 509 35.21 -18.41 -29.58
CA ALA A 509 35.29 -16.98 -29.37
C ALA A 509 34.60 -16.73 -28.02
N PRO A 510 35.31 -16.16 -27.02
CA PRO A 510 34.62 -15.71 -25.81
C PRO A 510 33.57 -14.73 -26.31
N ARG A 511 32.28 -15.07 -26.15
CA ARG A 511 31.23 -14.07 -26.20
C ARG A 511 31.65 -13.03 -25.19
N LEU A 512 32.02 -11.84 -25.67
CA LEU A 512 32.23 -10.70 -24.83
C LEU A 512 31.02 -10.67 -23.86
N PRO A 513 31.26 -10.70 -22.54
CA PRO A 513 30.18 -10.54 -21.60
C PRO A 513 29.47 -9.26 -22.04
N HIS A 514 28.14 -9.33 -22.23
CA HIS A 514 27.37 -8.12 -22.37
C HIS A 514 27.65 -7.32 -21.10
N ALA A 515 28.46 -6.25 -21.25
CA ALA A 515 29.08 -5.47 -20.19
C ALA A 515 28.03 -4.55 -19.48
N HIS A 516 26.87 -5.07 -19.11
CA HIS A 516 25.91 -4.32 -18.35
C HIS A 516 25.25 -5.20 -17.30
N GLY A 517 26.01 -5.58 -16.28
CA GLY A 517 25.44 -5.91 -15.00
C GLY A 517 24.74 -4.67 -14.44
N THR A 518 23.56 -4.84 -13.86
CA THR A 518 22.84 -3.75 -13.20
C THR A 518 23.70 -3.15 -12.10
N SER A 519 24.03 -1.86 -12.18
CA SER A 519 24.75 -1.19 -11.09
C SER A 519 23.83 -0.97 -9.89
N SER A 520 24.26 -1.37 -8.69
CA SER A 520 23.44 -1.25 -7.49
C SER A 520 24.02 -0.27 -6.47
N LEU A 521 23.16 0.56 -5.86
CA LEU A 521 23.54 1.63 -4.94
C LEU A 521 22.62 1.64 -3.71
N VAL A 522 23.19 2.02 -2.56
CA VAL A 522 22.43 2.24 -1.31
C VAL A 522 22.58 3.69 -0.88
N PHE A 523 21.46 4.34 -0.59
CA PHE A 523 21.41 5.71 -0.07
C PHE A 523 20.86 5.73 1.36
N SER A 524 21.23 6.75 2.12
CA SER A 524 20.84 6.91 3.53
C SER A 524 19.38 7.31 3.72
N CYS A 525 18.75 7.92 2.72
CA CYS A 525 17.34 8.33 2.74
C CYS A 525 16.77 8.48 1.33
N ILE A 526 15.46 8.67 1.25
CA ILE A 526 14.74 8.83 -0.01
C ILE A 526 15.19 10.11 -0.73
N SER A 527 15.35 11.24 -0.02
CA SER A 527 15.77 12.51 -0.62
C SER A 527 17.08 12.38 -1.38
N HIS A 528 18.10 11.74 -0.79
CA HIS A 528 19.38 11.51 -1.44
C HIS A 528 19.26 10.59 -2.68
N ALA A 529 18.44 9.55 -2.60
CA ALA A 529 18.19 8.67 -3.74
C ALA A 529 17.52 9.43 -4.90
N LEU A 530 16.49 10.25 -4.61
CA LEU A 530 15.79 11.04 -5.63
C LEU A 530 16.68 12.11 -6.25
N GLN A 531 17.52 12.78 -5.47
CA GLN A 531 18.49 13.75 -5.97
C GLN A 531 19.49 13.10 -6.94
N TRP A 532 20.02 11.93 -6.56
CA TRP A 532 20.92 11.18 -7.44
C TRP A 532 20.21 10.71 -8.72
N ILE A 533 18.96 10.25 -8.65
CA ILE A 533 18.20 9.82 -9.83
C ILE A 533 17.85 11.00 -10.74
N SER A 534 17.41 12.12 -10.16
CA SER A 534 16.93 13.27 -10.91
C SER A 534 18.03 14.12 -11.53
N GLN A 535 19.23 14.14 -10.95
CA GLN A 535 20.37 14.96 -11.38
C GLN A 535 20.00 16.44 -11.64
N GLY A 536 19.08 17.00 -10.83
CA GLY A 536 18.59 18.38 -10.97
C GLY A 536 17.64 18.61 -12.15
N ARG A 537 17.16 17.55 -12.81
CA ARG A 537 16.26 17.62 -13.97
C ARG A 537 14.77 17.63 -13.59
N ASP A 538 14.45 17.44 -12.31
CA ASP A 538 13.10 17.63 -11.77
C ASP A 538 13.05 19.00 -11.04
N PRO A 539 12.26 19.97 -11.54
CA PRO A 539 12.26 21.33 -11.00
C PRO A 539 11.67 21.43 -9.58
N ASP A 540 10.85 20.46 -9.20
CA ASP A 540 10.17 20.45 -7.90
C ASP A 540 10.99 19.77 -6.80
N LEU A 541 12.04 19.01 -7.17
CA LEU A 541 12.98 18.44 -6.22
C LEU A 541 14.04 19.49 -5.86
N GLN A 542 13.84 20.21 -4.74
CA GLN A 542 14.82 21.17 -4.24
C GLN A 542 16.14 20.47 -3.94
N THR A 543 17.23 20.95 -4.52
CA THR A 543 18.58 20.46 -4.25
C THR A 543 19.08 21.09 -2.95
N PRO A 544 19.38 20.31 -1.90
CA PRO A 544 20.16 20.83 -0.78
C PRO A 544 21.58 21.19 -1.26
N SER A 545 22.17 22.14 -0.58
CA SER A 545 23.35 22.92 -0.98
C SER A 545 24.69 22.17 -1.07
N SER A 546 24.76 20.84 -1.16
CA SER A 546 26.04 20.14 -1.37
C SER A 546 25.92 18.84 -2.17
N PRO A 547 26.10 18.88 -3.51
CA PRO A 547 26.14 17.67 -4.35
C PRO A 547 27.42 16.84 -4.14
N ARG A 548 28.45 17.37 -3.50
CA ARG A 548 29.80 16.76 -3.46
C ARG A 548 29.86 15.47 -2.65
N ASP A 549 29.08 15.36 -1.58
CA ASP A 549 29.11 14.18 -0.69
C ASP A 549 28.36 12.96 -1.25
N LEU A 550 27.42 13.17 -2.17
CA LEU A 550 26.64 12.09 -2.80
C LEU A 550 27.41 11.33 -3.89
N LEU A 551 28.50 11.90 -4.40
CA LEU A 551 29.27 11.37 -5.53
C LEU A 551 30.61 10.74 -5.12
N ALA A 552 30.82 10.49 -3.84
CA ALA A 552 32.08 9.94 -3.32
C ALA A 552 32.38 8.51 -3.83
N HIS A 553 31.36 7.77 -4.30
CA HIS A 553 31.51 6.42 -4.81
C HIS A 553 31.65 6.42 -6.36
N PRO A 554 32.61 5.70 -6.95
CA PRO A 554 32.86 5.70 -8.41
C PRO A 554 31.62 5.32 -9.25
N VAL A 555 30.83 4.33 -8.81
CA VAL A 555 29.59 3.90 -9.49
C VAL A 555 28.52 5.00 -9.42
N ALA A 556 28.44 5.73 -8.31
CA ALA A 556 27.51 6.84 -8.19
C ALA A 556 27.88 8.00 -9.12
N SER A 557 29.18 8.29 -9.29
CA SER A 557 29.68 9.33 -10.19
C SER A 557 29.46 9.01 -11.66
N SER A 558 29.77 7.77 -12.09
CA SER A 558 29.56 7.35 -13.49
C SER A 558 28.07 7.25 -13.83
N GLY A 559 27.24 6.72 -12.92
CA GLY A 559 25.80 6.66 -13.09
C GLY A 559 25.14 8.04 -13.16
N ALA A 560 25.65 9.02 -12.41
CA ALA A 560 25.16 10.39 -12.45
C ALA A 560 25.37 11.06 -13.81
N SER A 561 26.50 10.79 -14.51
CA SER A 561 26.67 11.32 -15.88
C SER A 561 25.71 10.66 -16.86
N VAL A 562 25.56 9.33 -16.81
CA VAL A 562 24.60 8.60 -17.66
C VAL A 562 23.17 9.10 -17.46
N LEU A 563 22.73 9.30 -16.20
CA LEU A 563 21.40 9.84 -15.89
C LEU A 563 21.20 11.25 -16.40
N ARG A 564 22.26 12.08 -16.41
CA ARG A 564 22.22 13.47 -16.89
C ARG A 564 22.10 13.54 -18.42
N GLU A 565 22.72 12.63 -19.13
CA GLU A 565 22.75 12.56 -20.59
C GLU A 565 21.56 11.80 -21.17
N ALA A 566 20.89 10.97 -20.36
CA ALA A 566 19.73 10.19 -20.81
C ALA A 566 18.59 11.07 -21.31
N ALA A 567 18.00 10.74 -22.46
CA ALA A 567 16.84 11.46 -22.99
C ALA A 567 15.57 11.19 -22.19
N ALA A 568 15.46 9.99 -21.63
CA ALA A 568 14.37 9.64 -20.74
C ALA A 568 14.88 8.75 -19.60
N VAL A 569 14.36 8.98 -18.40
CA VAL A 569 14.63 8.17 -17.21
C VAL A 569 13.31 7.60 -16.68
N HIS A 570 13.21 6.28 -16.61
CA HIS A 570 12.05 5.54 -16.15
C HIS A 570 12.33 4.96 -14.78
N VAL A 571 11.68 5.48 -13.75
CA VAL A 571 11.93 5.08 -12.36
C VAL A 571 10.76 4.26 -11.84
N LEU A 572 10.98 2.98 -11.54
CA LEU A 572 10.00 2.16 -10.81
C LEU A 572 10.27 2.22 -9.32
N VAL A 573 9.29 2.70 -8.55
CA VAL A 573 9.32 2.75 -7.08
C VAL A 573 8.38 1.68 -6.54
N THR A 574 8.91 0.67 -5.83
CA THR A 574 8.10 -0.47 -5.37
C THR A 574 8.72 -1.19 -4.16
N GLY A 575 8.03 -2.23 -3.68
CA GLY A 575 8.45 -3.08 -2.55
C GLY A 575 7.84 -2.67 -1.20
N SER A 576 7.53 -1.39 -1.02
CA SER A 576 6.92 -0.89 0.20
C SER A 576 6.03 0.32 -0.08
N LEU A 577 4.83 0.33 0.52
CA LEU A 577 3.96 1.50 0.42
C LEU A 577 4.51 2.70 1.20
N HIS A 578 5.28 2.47 2.26
CA HIS A 578 5.99 3.54 2.96
C HIS A 578 7.05 4.21 2.10
N LEU A 579 7.81 3.42 1.30
CA LEU A 579 8.75 3.97 0.32
C LEU A 579 8.02 4.85 -0.69
N VAL A 580 6.95 4.34 -1.28
CA VAL A 580 6.14 5.08 -2.25
C VAL A 580 5.57 6.36 -1.64
N GLY A 581 5.10 6.30 -0.39
CA GLY A 581 4.59 7.47 0.33
C GLY A 581 5.68 8.52 0.58
N GLY A 582 6.87 8.10 1.01
CA GLY A 582 8.01 9.00 1.19
C GLY A 582 8.47 9.65 -0.11
N VAL A 583 8.47 8.91 -1.22
CA VAL A 583 8.73 9.45 -2.57
C VAL A 583 7.65 10.45 -2.98
N LEU A 584 6.37 10.10 -2.82
CA LEU A 584 5.25 10.98 -3.15
C LEU A 584 5.28 12.27 -2.34
N LYS A 585 5.62 12.21 -1.05
CA LYS A 585 5.76 13.40 -0.20
C LYS A 585 6.76 14.41 -0.75
N LEU A 586 7.86 13.92 -1.34
CA LEU A 586 8.89 14.78 -1.95
C LEU A 586 8.52 15.21 -3.38
N LEU A 587 7.84 14.36 -4.14
CA LEU A 587 7.41 14.68 -5.50
C LEU A 587 6.15 15.56 -5.52
N ASP A 588 5.24 15.42 -4.56
CA ASP A 588 3.99 16.17 -4.50
C ASP A 588 3.76 16.70 -3.07
N PRO A 589 4.33 17.86 -2.75
CA PRO A 589 4.17 18.48 -1.44
C PRO A 589 2.71 18.78 -1.04
N SER A 590 1.79 18.87 -2.02
CA SER A 590 0.36 19.11 -1.74
C SER A 590 -0.28 17.99 -0.93
N LEU A 591 0.26 16.77 -0.99
CA LEU A 591 -0.21 15.63 -0.19
C LEU A 591 0.10 15.77 1.31
N SER A 592 0.93 16.74 1.69
CA SER A 592 1.29 17.04 3.09
C SER A 592 0.52 18.24 3.65
N GLN A 593 -0.16 18.98 2.80
CA GLN A 593 -1.04 20.09 3.17
C GLN A 593 -2.46 19.57 3.46
#